data_d5659a3d622d25635200680f00d75528
#
_entry.id   d5659a3d622d25635200680f00d75528
#
_cell.length_a   1.000
_cell.length_b   1.000
_cell.length_c   1.000
_cell.angle_alpha   90.00
_cell.angle_beta   90.00
_cell.angle_gamma   90.00
#
_symmetry.space_group_name_H-M   'P 1'
#
loop_
_entity.id
_entity.type
_entity.pdbx_description
1 polymer ?
#
loop_
_entity_poly.entity_id
_entity_poly.type
_entity_poly.pdbx_seq_one_letter_code
_entity_poly.pdbx_strand_id
1 'polypeptide(L)'
;IRPEGFTIPMEATRIHGISNQTAILKGVNIKKVLNEFMEDAGNSSLLIGHNLSFDKKIVGAELIRMGYLDTLKNKPSFCTMESTVDFCKISNYSGYGYKFPKLQELYRKLFGQNFGNEHDASADVAATFKCFWELKKQGTINPLTSNDDLPF
;
A
#
# COMPACT_ATOMS: atom_id res chain seq x y z
N ILE A 1 7.57 -14.03 -0.31
CA ILE A 1 7.26 -15.02 0.74
C ILE A 1 7.28 -16.39 0.12
N ARG A 2 7.87 -17.39 0.85
CA ARG A 2 7.74 -18.80 0.50
C ARG A 2 6.37 -19.29 0.97
N PRO A 3 5.52 -19.87 0.09
CA PRO A 3 4.25 -20.41 0.52
C PRO A 3 4.46 -21.66 1.38
N GLU A 4 3.79 -21.73 2.52
CA GLU A 4 3.83 -22.85 3.46
C GLU A 4 2.40 -23.34 3.68
N GLY A 5 2.09 -24.59 3.24
CA GLY A 5 0.78 -25.20 3.38
C GLY A 5 -0.31 -24.77 2.40
N PHE A 6 0.04 -23.95 1.39
CA PHE A 6 -0.88 -23.53 0.32
C PHE A 6 -0.14 -23.36 -1.01
N THR A 7 -0.89 -23.23 -2.09
CA THR A 7 -0.38 -22.91 -3.42
C THR A 7 -0.91 -21.56 -3.88
N ILE A 8 -0.10 -20.81 -4.63
CA ILE A 8 -0.52 -19.54 -5.22
C ILE A 8 -1.53 -19.85 -6.34
N PRO A 9 -2.75 -19.30 -6.28
CA PRO A 9 -3.72 -19.45 -7.34
C PRO A 9 -3.21 -18.93 -8.69
N MET A 10 -3.64 -19.55 -9.79
CA MET A 10 -3.20 -19.16 -11.13
C MET A 10 -3.64 -17.71 -11.46
N GLU A 11 -4.79 -17.28 -10.98
CA GLU A 11 -5.32 -15.92 -11.14
C GLU A 11 -4.37 -14.89 -10.49
N ALA A 12 -3.89 -15.17 -9.29
CA ALA A 12 -2.91 -14.32 -8.61
C ALA A 12 -1.59 -14.29 -9.38
N THR A 13 -1.11 -15.45 -9.83
CA THR A 13 0.11 -15.55 -10.67
C THR A 13 0.00 -14.70 -11.95
N ARG A 14 -1.17 -14.65 -12.58
CA ARG A 14 -1.39 -13.81 -13.79
C ARG A 14 -1.29 -12.32 -13.50
N ILE A 15 -1.61 -11.89 -12.28
CA ILE A 15 -1.57 -10.47 -11.86
C ILE A 15 -0.15 -10.05 -11.52
N HIS A 16 0.54 -10.76 -10.62
CA HIS A 16 1.85 -10.34 -10.08
C HIS A 16 3.05 -11.10 -10.69
N GLY A 17 2.82 -12.06 -11.60
CA GLY A 17 3.89 -12.79 -12.31
C GLY A 17 4.67 -13.82 -11.48
N ILE A 18 4.35 -14.02 -10.20
CA ILE A 18 5.09 -14.94 -9.31
C ILE A 18 4.44 -16.32 -9.32
N SER A 19 5.11 -17.30 -9.92
CA SER A 19 4.65 -18.69 -9.92
C SER A 19 4.96 -19.38 -8.58
N ASN A 20 4.27 -20.48 -8.27
CA ASN A 20 4.58 -21.35 -7.13
C ASN A 20 6.06 -21.77 -7.12
N GLN A 21 6.59 -22.18 -8.28
CA GLN A 21 7.99 -22.57 -8.41
C GLN A 21 8.94 -21.42 -8.03
N THR A 22 8.68 -20.23 -8.55
CA THR A 22 9.47 -19.03 -8.21
C THR A 22 9.39 -18.70 -6.72
N ALA A 23 8.20 -18.77 -6.14
CA ALA A 23 7.98 -18.46 -4.72
C ALA A 23 8.65 -19.50 -3.79
N ILE A 24 8.68 -20.78 -4.17
CA ILE A 24 9.38 -21.83 -3.41
C ILE A 24 10.90 -21.63 -3.48
N LEU A 25 11.44 -21.35 -4.68
CA LEU A 25 12.89 -21.23 -4.88
C LEU A 25 13.48 -19.93 -4.31
N LYS A 26 12.78 -18.81 -4.48
CA LYS A 26 13.29 -17.47 -4.15
C LYS A 26 12.61 -16.86 -2.92
N GLY A 27 11.49 -17.42 -2.48
CA GLY A 27 10.72 -16.87 -1.37
C GLY A 27 11.44 -17.02 -0.04
N VAL A 28 11.26 -16.03 0.83
CA VAL A 28 11.82 -15.97 2.19
C VAL A 28 10.76 -16.46 3.19
N ASN A 29 11.20 -16.91 4.35
CA ASN A 29 10.30 -17.29 5.43
C ASN A 29 9.51 -16.07 5.92
N ILE A 30 8.19 -16.25 6.10
CA ILE A 30 7.29 -15.16 6.47
C ILE A 30 7.62 -14.52 7.81
N LYS A 31 8.05 -15.30 8.82
CA LYS A 31 8.42 -14.75 10.13
C LYS A 31 9.57 -13.77 10.04
N LYS A 32 10.58 -14.09 9.20
CA LYS A 32 11.71 -13.18 8.98
C LYS A 32 11.22 -11.84 8.42
N VAL A 33 10.39 -11.89 7.37
CA VAL A 33 9.87 -10.68 6.72
C VAL A 33 8.98 -9.87 7.65
N LEU A 34 8.11 -10.54 8.44
CA LEU A 34 7.26 -9.85 9.41
C LEU A 34 8.06 -9.21 10.54
N ASN A 35 9.15 -9.83 11.00
CA ASN A 35 10.01 -9.23 12.03
C ASN A 35 10.70 -7.96 11.50
N GLU A 36 11.28 -8.00 10.30
CA GLU A 36 11.88 -6.83 9.64
C GLU A 36 10.83 -5.73 9.44
N PHE A 37 9.65 -6.09 8.95
CA PHE A 37 8.56 -5.16 8.75
C PHE A 37 8.07 -4.52 10.07
N MET A 38 7.93 -5.30 11.15
CA MET A 38 7.51 -4.77 12.47
C MET A 38 8.56 -3.81 13.05
N GLU A 39 9.84 -4.09 12.84
CA GLU A 39 10.94 -3.20 13.24
C GLU A 39 10.84 -1.86 12.48
N ASP A 40 10.74 -1.89 11.15
CA ASP A 40 10.60 -0.70 10.33
C ASP A 40 9.33 0.09 10.67
N ALA A 41 8.19 -0.62 10.80
CA ALA A 41 6.93 0.01 11.19
C ALA A 41 7.03 0.60 12.60
N GLY A 42 7.70 -0.05 13.54
CA GLY A 42 7.93 0.44 14.90
C GLY A 42 8.70 1.75 14.91
N ASN A 43 9.72 1.85 14.08
CA ASN A 43 10.59 3.03 13.95
C ASN A 43 9.97 4.15 13.11
N SER A 44 8.87 3.90 12.39
CA SER A 44 8.18 4.92 11.60
C SER A 44 7.14 5.66 12.44
N SER A 45 6.90 6.94 12.16
CA SER A 45 5.82 7.73 12.78
C SER A 45 4.50 7.60 12.03
N LEU A 46 4.53 7.27 10.74
CA LEU A 46 3.35 7.23 9.87
C LEU A 46 3.49 6.12 8.82
N LEU A 47 2.42 5.36 8.62
CA LEU A 47 2.30 4.45 7.49
C LEU A 47 1.62 5.16 6.32
N ILE A 48 2.19 5.08 5.14
CA ILE A 48 1.63 5.67 3.93
C ILE A 48 1.40 4.56 2.91
N GLY A 49 0.23 4.55 2.28
CA GLY A 49 -0.08 3.58 1.24
C GLY A 49 -1.18 4.05 0.30
N HIS A 50 -1.42 3.29 -0.76
CA HIS A 50 -2.54 3.46 -1.67
C HIS A 50 -3.48 2.27 -1.52
N ASN A 51 -4.68 2.47 -1.00
CA ASN A 51 -5.58 1.42 -0.49
C ASN A 51 -5.03 0.73 0.79
N LEU A 52 -4.44 1.52 1.67
CA LEU A 52 -3.69 1.06 2.85
C LEU A 52 -4.51 0.17 3.79
N SER A 53 -5.82 0.34 3.83
CA SER A 53 -6.71 -0.50 4.65
C SER A 53 -6.65 -1.98 4.24
N PHE A 54 -6.44 -2.26 2.96
CA PHE A 54 -6.26 -3.62 2.45
C PHE A 54 -4.94 -4.21 2.95
N ASP A 55 -3.84 -3.49 2.81
CA ASP A 55 -2.51 -3.94 3.24
C ASP A 55 -2.46 -4.16 4.75
N LYS A 56 -3.01 -3.24 5.54
CA LYS A 56 -3.11 -3.40 7.02
C LYS A 56 -3.87 -4.66 7.40
N LYS A 57 -4.97 -4.98 6.72
CA LYS A 57 -5.74 -6.21 7.00
C LYS A 57 -4.96 -7.47 6.67
N ILE A 58 -4.29 -7.50 5.51
CA ILE A 58 -3.51 -8.68 5.08
C ILE A 58 -2.32 -8.89 6.01
N VAL A 59 -1.52 -7.86 6.27
CA VAL A 59 -0.35 -7.98 7.15
C VAL A 59 -0.79 -8.25 8.60
N GLY A 60 -1.84 -7.60 9.10
CA GLY A 60 -2.38 -7.85 10.43
C GLY A 60 -2.87 -9.29 10.60
N ALA A 61 -3.53 -9.87 9.59
CA ALA A 61 -3.93 -11.28 9.61
C ALA A 61 -2.72 -12.22 9.66
N GLU A 62 -1.65 -11.92 8.93
CA GLU A 62 -0.42 -12.71 8.98
C GLU A 62 0.30 -12.60 10.34
N LEU A 63 0.32 -11.39 10.93
CA LEU A 63 0.87 -11.19 12.27
C LEU A 63 0.14 -12.08 13.29
N ILE A 64 -1.19 -12.04 13.30
CA ILE A 64 -2.02 -12.87 14.20
C ILE A 64 -1.78 -14.36 13.95
N ARG A 65 -1.73 -14.80 12.69
CA ARG A 65 -1.46 -16.20 12.31
C ARG A 65 -0.11 -16.70 12.81
N MET A 66 0.88 -15.81 12.85
CA MET A 66 2.22 -16.13 13.38
C MET A 66 2.33 -15.97 14.90
N GLY A 67 1.25 -15.62 15.61
CA GLY A 67 1.22 -15.45 17.06
C GLY A 67 1.69 -14.09 17.55
N TYR A 68 1.80 -13.08 16.66
CA TYR A 68 2.11 -11.71 17.00
C TYR A 68 0.84 -10.90 17.29
N LEU A 69 1.00 -9.77 17.98
CA LEU A 69 -0.05 -8.77 18.09
C LEU A 69 -0.15 -7.96 16.78
N ASP A 70 -1.37 -7.61 16.37
CA ASP A 70 -1.58 -6.67 15.27
C ASP A 70 -1.27 -5.24 15.73
N THR A 71 0.00 -4.87 15.61
CA THR A 71 0.50 -3.54 15.97
C THR A 71 0.12 -2.46 14.94
N LEU A 72 -0.34 -2.87 13.74
CA LEU A 72 -0.68 -1.95 12.67
C LEU A 72 -2.06 -1.29 12.87
N LYS A 73 -2.94 -1.93 13.63
CA LYS A 73 -4.32 -1.47 13.81
C LYS A 73 -4.37 -0.01 14.27
N ASN A 74 -3.56 0.36 15.26
CA ASN A 74 -3.54 1.68 15.88
C ASN A 74 -2.39 2.57 15.37
N LYS A 75 -1.59 2.09 14.40
CA LYS A 75 -0.49 2.88 13.83
C LYS A 75 -1.05 4.06 13.03
N PRO A 76 -0.58 5.30 13.26
CA PRO A 76 -0.92 6.44 12.42
C PRO A 76 -0.72 6.10 10.94
N SER A 77 -1.68 6.46 10.13
CA SER A 77 -1.66 6.03 8.72
C SER A 77 -2.36 7.03 7.81
N PHE A 78 -1.83 7.13 6.60
CA PHE A 78 -2.34 8.00 5.55
C PHE A 78 -2.57 7.20 4.26
N CYS A 79 -3.80 7.22 3.76
CA CYS A 79 -4.18 6.54 2.52
C CYS A 79 -4.30 7.54 1.38
N THR A 80 -3.38 7.48 0.42
CA THR A 80 -3.41 8.36 -0.77
C THR A 80 -4.64 8.12 -1.64
N MET A 81 -5.20 6.90 -1.66
CA MET A 81 -6.43 6.60 -2.39
C MET A 81 -7.64 7.37 -1.83
N GLU A 82 -7.86 7.23 -0.51
CA GLU A 82 -9.01 7.84 0.16
C GLU A 82 -8.92 9.37 0.17
N SER A 83 -7.72 9.89 0.41
CA SER A 83 -7.48 11.33 0.54
C SER A 83 -7.53 12.09 -0.79
N THR A 84 -7.58 11.39 -1.94
CA THR A 84 -7.54 12.03 -3.26
C THR A 84 -8.78 11.81 -4.12
N VAL A 85 -9.87 11.35 -3.53
CA VAL A 85 -11.15 11.17 -4.24
C VAL A 85 -11.61 12.47 -4.87
N ASP A 86 -11.69 13.55 -4.08
CA ASP A 86 -12.12 14.87 -4.55
C ASP A 86 -11.08 15.58 -5.43
N PHE A 87 -9.80 15.26 -5.23
CA PHE A 87 -8.73 15.75 -6.11
C PHE A 87 -8.80 15.11 -7.51
N CYS A 88 -9.01 13.80 -7.58
CA CYS A 88 -9.08 13.06 -8.84
C CYS A 88 -10.39 13.30 -9.59
N LYS A 89 -11.52 13.40 -8.89
CA LYS A 89 -12.88 13.62 -9.43
C LYS A 89 -13.25 12.65 -10.55
N ILE A 90 -12.94 11.37 -10.37
CA ILE A 90 -13.26 10.34 -11.35
C ILE A 90 -14.70 9.89 -11.11
N SER A 91 -15.58 10.09 -12.10
CA SER A 91 -16.99 9.75 -11.99
C SER A 91 -17.20 8.27 -11.63
N ASN A 92 -18.13 8.02 -10.71
CA ASN A 92 -18.57 6.67 -10.41
C ASN A 92 -19.46 6.14 -11.55
N TYR A 93 -19.49 4.82 -11.77
CA TYR A 93 -20.33 4.16 -12.76
C TYR A 93 -21.85 4.41 -12.51
N SER A 94 -22.26 4.65 -11.26
CA SER A 94 -23.64 4.98 -10.90
C SER A 94 -24.07 6.40 -11.31
N GLY A 95 -23.15 7.25 -11.79
CA GLY A 95 -23.39 8.65 -12.08
C GLY A 95 -23.48 9.57 -10.86
N TYR A 96 -23.39 9.02 -9.65
CA TYR A 96 -23.40 9.79 -8.40
C TYR A 96 -22.05 9.74 -7.71
N GLY A 97 -21.46 10.93 -7.47
CA GLY A 97 -20.19 11.07 -6.75
C GLY A 97 -18.96 10.55 -7.52
N TYR A 98 -17.86 10.45 -6.80
CA TYR A 98 -16.59 10.02 -7.36
C TYR A 98 -16.18 8.64 -6.81
N LYS A 99 -15.49 7.85 -7.63
CA LYS A 99 -14.90 6.58 -7.19
C LYS A 99 -13.52 6.81 -6.56
N PHE A 100 -13.06 5.83 -5.80
CA PHE A 100 -11.67 5.77 -5.39
C PHE A 100 -10.74 5.68 -6.61
N PRO A 101 -9.72 6.55 -6.72
CA PRO A 101 -8.75 6.47 -7.81
C PRO A 101 -7.87 5.23 -7.66
N LYS A 102 -7.54 4.58 -8.76
CA LYS A 102 -6.42 3.64 -8.82
C LYS A 102 -5.11 4.42 -8.71
N LEU A 103 -4.03 3.77 -8.25
CA LEU A 103 -2.72 4.41 -8.14
C LEU A 103 -2.26 5.01 -9.48
N GLN A 104 -2.46 4.29 -10.58
CA GLN A 104 -2.15 4.75 -11.92
C GLN A 104 -2.95 6.01 -12.33
N GLU A 105 -4.23 6.09 -11.92
CA GLU A 105 -5.08 7.24 -12.20
C GLU A 105 -4.61 8.48 -11.42
N LEU A 106 -4.25 8.30 -10.14
CA LEU A 106 -3.66 9.36 -9.32
C LEU A 106 -2.31 9.82 -9.87
N TYR A 107 -1.44 8.87 -10.21
CA TYR A 107 -0.12 9.18 -10.77
C TYR A 107 -0.23 9.96 -12.08
N ARG A 108 -1.10 9.52 -12.99
CA ARG A 108 -1.38 10.24 -14.25
C ARG A 108 -1.94 11.64 -14.01
N LYS A 109 -2.81 11.80 -13.02
CA LYS A 109 -3.37 13.11 -12.66
C LYS A 109 -2.29 14.08 -12.19
N LEU A 110 -1.29 13.61 -11.44
CA LEU A 110 -0.22 14.43 -10.88
C LEU A 110 0.90 14.71 -11.88
N PHE A 111 1.26 13.72 -12.70
CA PHE A 111 2.48 13.77 -13.52
C PHE A 111 2.22 13.77 -15.04
N GLY A 112 0.97 13.69 -15.48
CA GLY A 112 0.59 13.67 -16.90
C GLY A 112 0.96 12.39 -17.65
N GLN A 113 1.54 11.39 -16.99
CA GLN A 113 1.99 10.13 -17.58
C GLN A 113 1.74 8.95 -16.66
N ASN A 114 1.79 7.75 -17.21
CA ASN A 114 1.74 6.52 -16.42
C ASN A 114 3.10 6.19 -15.81
N PHE A 115 3.12 5.49 -14.66
CA PHE A 115 4.33 4.81 -14.21
C PHE A 115 4.37 3.39 -14.82
N GLY A 116 5.59 2.88 -15.02
CA GLY A 116 5.81 1.53 -15.55
C GLY A 116 5.71 0.46 -14.48
N ASN A 117 5.61 -0.80 -14.93
CA ASN A 117 5.61 -2.00 -14.07
C ASN A 117 4.50 -1.99 -12.99
N GLU A 118 3.29 -1.57 -13.38
CA GLU A 118 2.09 -1.70 -12.53
C GLU A 118 1.96 -3.16 -12.05
N HIS A 119 1.61 -3.34 -10.75
CA HIS A 119 1.57 -4.62 -10.03
C HIS A 119 2.94 -5.23 -9.66
N ASP A 120 4.05 -4.54 -9.92
CA ASP A 120 5.29 -4.78 -9.22
C ASP A 120 5.29 -3.98 -7.90
N ALA A 121 5.44 -4.67 -6.77
CA ALA A 121 5.32 -4.05 -5.46
C ALA A 121 6.32 -2.88 -5.26
N SER A 122 7.53 -2.99 -5.80
CA SER A 122 8.53 -1.93 -5.69
C SER A 122 8.16 -0.71 -6.52
N ALA A 123 7.60 -0.93 -7.72
CA ALA A 123 7.12 0.15 -8.58
C ALA A 123 5.91 0.86 -7.96
N ASP A 124 4.96 0.09 -7.38
CA ASP A 124 3.77 0.64 -6.73
C ASP A 124 4.13 1.45 -5.47
N VAL A 125 5.10 0.98 -4.67
CA VAL A 125 5.62 1.73 -3.52
C VAL A 125 6.31 3.03 -3.98
N ALA A 126 7.16 2.97 -5.01
CA ALA A 126 7.83 4.14 -5.55
C ALA A 126 6.83 5.17 -6.14
N ALA A 127 5.78 4.70 -6.82
CA ALA A 127 4.71 5.54 -7.34
C ALA A 127 3.90 6.20 -6.20
N THR A 128 3.54 5.42 -5.18
CA THR A 128 2.85 5.92 -3.99
C THR A 128 3.66 7.00 -3.26
N PHE A 129 4.97 6.76 -3.06
CA PHE A 129 5.90 7.73 -2.49
C PHE A 129 5.91 9.05 -3.27
N LYS A 130 6.09 8.98 -4.59
CA LYS A 130 6.08 10.17 -5.46
C LYS A 130 4.75 10.92 -5.39
N CYS A 131 3.62 10.21 -5.45
CA CYS A 131 2.29 10.81 -5.34
C CYS A 131 2.12 11.53 -4.00
N PHE A 132 2.48 10.90 -2.89
CA PHE A 132 2.36 11.49 -1.55
C PHE A 132 3.16 12.81 -1.44
N TRP A 133 4.41 12.82 -1.86
CA TRP A 133 5.24 14.01 -1.76
C TRP A 133 4.80 15.13 -2.70
N GLU A 134 4.33 14.80 -3.90
CA GLU A 134 3.79 15.81 -4.82
C GLU A 134 2.49 16.41 -4.30
N LEU A 135 1.57 15.60 -3.75
CA LEU A 135 0.35 16.07 -3.12
C LEU A 135 0.63 17.00 -1.92
N LYS A 136 1.61 16.63 -1.09
CA LYS A 136 2.08 17.46 0.04
C LYS A 136 2.66 18.78 -0.45
N LYS A 137 3.53 18.75 -1.46
CA LYS A 137 4.15 19.93 -2.07
C LYS A 137 3.13 20.89 -2.66
N GLN A 138 2.07 20.38 -3.30
CA GLN A 138 0.98 21.16 -3.85
C GLN A 138 -0.01 21.68 -2.78
N GLY A 139 0.14 21.30 -1.52
CA GLY A 139 -0.80 21.63 -0.46
C GLY A 139 -2.16 20.93 -0.59
N THR A 140 -2.26 19.90 -1.44
CA THR A 140 -3.51 19.15 -1.65
C THR A 140 -3.84 18.28 -0.44
N ILE A 141 -2.82 17.80 0.26
CA ILE A 141 -2.94 17.01 1.49
C ILE A 141 -2.12 17.63 2.62
N ASN A 142 -2.65 17.49 3.84
CA ASN A 142 -1.87 17.74 5.05
C ASN A 142 -1.97 16.49 5.94
N PRO A 143 -0.99 15.60 5.92
CA PRO A 143 -1.02 14.35 6.68
C PRO A 143 -0.90 14.54 8.20
N LEU A 144 -0.69 15.77 8.68
CA LEU A 144 -0.46 16.10 10.09
C LEU A 144 -1.68 16.72 10.79
N THR A 145 -2.86 16.80 10.16
CA THR A 145 -4.06 17.42 10.74
C THR A 145 -4.84 16.52 11.71
N SER A 146 -4.27 15.46 12.23
CA SER A 146 -4.76 14.81 13.45
C SER A 146 -3.70 14.95 14.55
N ASN A 147 -3.80 16.08 15.30
CA ASN A 147 -3.16 16.30 16.60
C ASN A 147 -1.85 15.58 16.84
N ASP A 148 -0.76 16.03 16.21
CA ASP A 148 0.56 15.95 16.86
C ASP A 148 1.62 16.50 15.90
N ASP A 149 2.31 17.52 16.37
CA ASP A 149 3.55 18.03 15.78
C ASP A 149 4.57 16.90 15.69
N LEU A 150 4.80 16.38 14.47
CA LEU A 150 5.93 15.48 14.25
C LEU A 150 7.20 16.32 14.19
N PRO A 151 8.15 16.13 15.11
CA PRO A 151 9.46 16.77 15.00
C PRO A 151 10.18 16.20 13.77
N PHE A 152 10.67 17.08 12.92
CA PHE A 152 11.63 16.76 11.87
C PHE A 152 13.01 16.58 12.47
#